data_98775305c7d61824de1f0cdabc263b80
#
_entry.id   98775305c7d61824de1f0cdabc263b80
#
_cell.length_a   1.000
_cell.length_b   1.000
_cell.length_c   1.000
_cell.angle_alpha   90.00
_cell.angle_beta   90.00
_cell.angle_gamma   90.00
#
_symmetry.space_group_name_H-M   'P 1'
#
loop_
_entity.id
_entity.type
_entity.pdbx_description
1 polymer ?
#
loop_
_entity_poly.entity_id
_entity_poly.type
_entity_poly.pdbx_seq_one_letter_code
_entity_poly.pdbx_strand_id
1 'polypeptide(L)'
;MNSPAENSQPRWPAAVALLAVGGLRLALPRSLAVGPNWILLAIVTSLLMPLTWARQHNQDALNKVLAYALISLVTADMVLSLGLLIAAIPAHTEPPQEMLRSAAALWITNILVFASWYWRLDAGGPFARESRSVHTDGAFLFPQMALDQQTKREMGEELWNPGFIDYLFLAFNTSTAFSPTDTPVLSRWAKLLVMVQALISFTTVALLAARAVNFL
;
A
#
# COMPACT_ATOMS: atom_id res chain seq x y z
N MET A 1 -10.32 -30.94 12.66
CA MET A 1 -9.03 -30.44 12.16
C MET A 1 -9.28 -29.96 10.74
N ASN A 2 -9.57 -28.66 10.57
CA ASN A 2 -9.78 -28.08 9.26
C ASN A 2 -8.44 -28.01 8.54
N SER A 3 -8.40 -28.35 7.25
CA SER A 3 -7.17 -28.38 6.49
C SER A 3 -6.58 -26.96 6.33
N PRO A 4 -5.25 -26.81 6.28
CA PRO A 4 -4.59 -25.50 6.11
C PRO A 4 -4.98 -24.75 4.83
N ALA A 5 -5.66 -25.40 3.90
CA ALA A 5 -6.09 -24.80 2.62
C ALA A 5 -7.32 -23.90 2.74
N GLU A 6 -8.13 -24.02 3.81
CA GLU A 6 -9.36 -23.23 3.99
C GLU A 6 -9.11 -21.77 4.41
N ASN A 7 -7.91 -21.44 4.92
CA ASN A 7 -7.54 -20.10 5.42
C ASN A 7 -6.60 -19.33 4.50
N SER A 8 -6.34 -19.79 3.27
CA SER A 8 -5.41 -19.08 2.39
C SER A 8 -6.06 -17.83 1.80
N GLN A 9 -5.58 -16.67 2.25
CA GLN A 9 -6.05 -15.38 1.74
C GLN A 9 -5.65 -15.17 0.27
N PRO A 10 -6.55 -14.63 -0.58
CA PRO A 10 -6.20 -14.30 -1.95
C PRO A 10 -5.13 -13.20 -1.98
N ARG A 11 -4.01 -13.43 -2.67
CA ARG A 11 -2.91 -12.46 -2.80
C ARG A 11 -2.96 -11.66 -4.09
N TRP A 12 -3.90 -11.99 -4.97
CA TRP A 12 -4.07 -11.27 -6.23
C TRP A 12 -4.40 -9.78 -6.04
N PRO A 13 -5.13 -9.32 -4.96
CA PRO A 13 -5.37 -7.89 -4.80
C PRO A 13 -4.08 -7.09 -4.54
N ALA A 14 -3.13 -7.67 -3.81
CA ALA A 14 -1.81 -7.05 -3.60
C ALA A 14 -1.00 -6.97 -4.90
N ALA A 15 -1.06 -8.01 -5.75
CA ALA A 15 -0.41 -7.99 -7.06
C ALA A 15 -1.04 -6.93 -7.99
N VAL A 16 -2.37 -6.83 -8.01
CA VAL A 16 -3.09 -5.79 -8.76
C VAL A 16 -2.72 -4.39 -8.26
N ALA A 17 -2.61 -4.19 -6.95
CA ALA A 17 -2.18 -2.91 -6.37
C ALA A 17 -0.78 -2.50 -6.85
N LEU A 18 0.19 -3.43 -6.86
CA LEU A 18 1.54 -3.15 -7.35
C LEU A 18 1.58 -2.90 -8.86
N LEU A 19 0.79 -3.63 -9.66
CA LEU A 19 0.64 -3.35 -11.10
C LEU A 19 -0.01 -1.98 -11.33
N ALA A 20 -1.00 -1.60 -10.51
CA ALA A 20 -1.62 -0.29 -10.59
C ALA A 20 -0.62 0.84 -10.27
N VAL A 21 0.30 0.65 -9.29
CA VAL A 21 1.41 1.59 -9.04
C VAL A 21 2.28 1.75 -10.28
N GLY A 22 2.70 0.65 -10.91
CA GLY A 22 3.45 0.69 -12.16
C GLY A 22 2.69 1.39 -13.30
N GLY A 23 1.37 1.16 -13.39
CA GLY A 23 0.49 1.80 -14.36
C GLY A 23 0.31 3.30 -14.12
N LEU A 24 0.12 3.72 -12.86
CA LEU A 24 -0.01 5.14 -12.49
C LEU A 24 1.24 5.95 -12.85
N ARG A 25 2.42 5.33 -12.78
CA ARG A 25 3.65 5.98 -13.24
C ARG A 25 3.62 6.38 -14.73
N LEU A 26 2.92 5.62 -15.59
CA LEU A 26 2.75 5.98 -17.01
C LEU A 26 2.00 7.30 -17.18
N ALA A 27 1.21 7.69 -16.19
CA ALA A 27 0.48 8.95 -16.20
C ALA A 27 1.31 10.17 -15.77
N LEU A 28 2.54 9.98 -15.26
CA LEU A 28 3.41 11.07 -14.85
C LEU A 28 4.18 11.62 -16.07
N PRO A 29 4.43 12.96 -16.13
CA PRO A 29 5.38 13.56 -17.08
C PRO A 29 6.79 12.99 -16.89
N ARG A 30 7.57 13.01 -17.97
CA ARG A 30 8.97 12.52 -17.92
C ARG A 30 9.86 13.31 -16.95
N SER A 31 9.57 14.57 -16.74
CA SER A 31 10.27 15.45 -15.77
C SER A 31 10.08 15.01 -14.31
N LEU A 32 8.99 14.28 -14.00
CA LEU A 32 8.66 13.80 -12.66
C LEU A 32 9.01 12.32 -12.45
N ALA A 33 9.72 11.73 -13.39
CA ALA A 33 10.10 10.32 -13.34
C ALA A 33 11.59 10.14 -13.70
N VAL A 34 12.29 9.31 -12.94
CA VAL A 34 13.68 8.94 -13.28
C VAL A 34 13.65 7.79 -14.29
N GLY A 35 14.17 8.06 -15.50
CA GLY A 35 14.18 7.11 -16.62
C GLY A 35 12.83 6.97 -17.35
N PRO A 36 12.67 5.97 -18.22
CA PRO A 36 11.44 5.77 -18.98
C PRO A 36 10.25 5.44 -18.09
N ASN A 37 9.07 5.99 -18.36
CA ASN A 37 7.87 5.81 -17.53
C ASN A 37 7.41 4.34 -17.43
N TRP A 38 7.66 3.52 -18.44
CA TRP A 38 7.29 2.11 -18.48
C TRP A 38 8.21 1.21 -17.62
N ILE A 39 9.40 1.69 -17.22
CA ILE A 39 10.41 0.85 -16.56
C ILE A 39 9.91 0.26 -15.24
N LEU A 40 9.19 1.04 -14.43
CA LEU A 40 8.65 0.55 -13.16
C LEU A 40 7.63 -0.56 -13.39
N LEU A 41 6.72 -0.39 -14.36
CA LEU A 41 5.74 -1.41 -14.70
C LEU A 41 6.42 -2.70 -15.19
N ALA A 42 7.46 -2.59 -16.00
CA ALA A 42 8.24 -3.73 -16.46
C ALA A 42 8.93 -4.46 -15.29
N ILE A 43 9.55 -3.72 -14.36
CA ILE A 43 10.19 -4.30 -13.17
C ILE A 43 9.15 -4.97 -12.28
N VAL A 44 8.02 -4.31 -11.99
CA VAL A 44 6.93 -4.90 -11.18
C VAL A 44 6.45 -6.19 -11.81
N THR A 45 6.15 -6.19 -13.10
CA THR A 45 5.67 -7.37 -13.83
C THR A 45 6.70 -8.49 -13.80
N SER A 46 7.98 -8.18 -14.04
CA SER A 46 9.08 -9.15 -14.00
C SER A 46 9.28 -9.79 -12.64
N LEU A 47 9.15 -9.00 -11.55
CA LEU A 47 9.33 -9.50 -10.18
C LEU A 47 8.10 -10.23 -9.65
N LEU A 48 6.91 -9.99 -10.19
CA LEU A 48 5.72 -10.75 -9.81
C LEU A 48 5.81 -12.22 -10.24
N MET A 49 6.52 -12.56 -11.34
CA MET A 49 6.73 -13.94 -11.75
C MET A 49 7.50 -14.76 -10.71
N PRO A 50 8.73 -14.39 -10.30
CA PRO A 50 9.43 -15.14 -9.26
C PRO A 50 8.75 -15.07 -7.89
N LEU A 51 7.98 -14.03 -7.57
CA LEU A 51 7.17 -13.97 -6.37
C LEU A 51 6.07 -15.03 -6.34
N THR A 52 5.36 -15.23 -7.46
CA THR A 52 4.33 -16.27 -7.57
C THR A 52 4.94 -17.66 -7.57
N TRP A 53 6.07 -17.84 -8.25
CA TRP A 53 6.84 -19.09 -8.27
C TRP A 53 7.36 -19.48 -6.88
N ALA A 54 7.99 -18.54 -6.15
CA ALA A 54 8.48 -18.76 -4.78
C ALA A 54 7.35 -19.15 -3.82
N ARG A 55 6.15 -18.58 -4.02
CA ARG A 55 4.95 -18.96 -3.26
C ARG A 55 4.55 -20.42 -3.53
N GLN A 56 4.47 -20.83 -4.81
CA GLN A 56 4.06 -22.18 -5.19
C GLN A 56 5.01 -23.26 -4.68
N HIS A 57 6.30 -22.90 -4.49
CA HIS A 57 7.33 -23.81 -3.99
C HIS A 57 7.63 -23.64 -2.49
N ASN A 58 6.76 -22.95 -1.72
CA ASN A 58 6.91 -22.72 -0.29
C ASN A 58 8.27 -22.10 0.12
N GLN A 59 8.83 -21.26 -0.75
CA GLN A 59 10.08 -20.55 -0.50
C GLN A 59 9.82 -19.21 0.19
N ASP A 60 9.45 -19.25 1.48
CA ASP A 60 9.04 -18.07 2.25
C ASP A 60 10.12 -17.01 2.34
N ALA A 61 11.38 -17.40 2.53
CA ALA A 61 12.49 -16.47 2.63
C ALA A 61 12.68 -15.67 1.34
N LEU A 62 12.70 -16.37 0.18
CA LEU A 62 12.83 -15.74 -1.14
C LEU A 62 11.64 -14.82 -1.42
N ASN A 63 10.41 -15.27 -1.13
CA ASN A 63 9.22 -14.45 -1.31
C ASN A 63 9.25 -13.18 -0.45
N LYS A 64 9.72 -13.25 0.81
CA LYS A 64 9.89 -12.09 1.68
C LYS A 64 10.90 -11.10 1.09
N VAL A 65 12.09 -11.56 0.71
CA VAL A 65 13.15 -10.70 0.15
C VAL A 65 12.68 -10.00 -1.12
N LEU A 66 12.11 -10.74 -2.08
CA LEU A 66 11.62 -10.18 -3.34
C LEU A 66 10.49 -9.18 -3.12
N ALA A 67 9.57 -9.48 -2.20
CA ALA A 67 8.46 -8.58 -1.91
C ALA A 67 8.93 -7.28 -1.25
N TYR A 68 9.83 -7.36 -0.27
CA TYR A 68 10.38 -6.14 0.37
C TYR A 68 11.21 -5.33 -0.61
N ALA A 69 12.03 -5.98 -1.47
CA ALA A 69 12.78 -5.29 -2.51
C ALA A 69 11.83 -4.54 -3.48
N LEU A 70 10.76 -5.20 -3.92
CA LEU A 70 9.78 -4.60 -4.82
C LEU A 70 9.05 -3.42 -4.18
N ILE A 71 8.53 -3.59 -2.94
CA ILE A 71 7.81 -2.51 -2.25
C ILE A 71 8.76 -1.35 -1.93
N SER A 72 10.02 -1.61 -1.55
CA SER A 72 11.01 -0.56 -1.33
C SER A 72 11.31 0.21 -2.61
N LEU A 73 11.43 -0.49 -3.74
CA LEU A 73 11.67 0.15 -5.04
C LEU A 73 10.51 1.08 -5.44
N VAL A 74 9.26 0.60 -5.35
CA VAL A 74 8.10 1.44 -5.69
C VAL A 74 7.93 2.60 -4.71
N THR A 75 8.32 2.42 -3.44
CA THR A 75 8.33 3.50 -2.44
C THR A 75 9.36 4.56 -2.79
N ALA A 76 10.57 4.15 -3.14
CA ALA A 76 11.64 5.07 -3.54
C ALA A 76 11.24 5.87 -4.78
N ASP A 77 10.68 5.21 -5.79
CA ASP A 77 10.17 5.87 -7.00
C ASP A 77 9.06 6.89 -6.68
N MET A 78 8.11 6.54 -5.83
CA MET A 78 7.05 7.44 -5.39
C MET A 78 7.61 8.68 -4.66
N VAL A 79 8.53 8.48 -3.72
CA VAL A 79 9.14 9.58 -2.95
C VAL A 79 9.97 10.49 -3.87
N LEU A 80 10.73 9.92 -4.79
CA LEU A 80 11.48 10.70 -5.78
C LEU A 80 10.55 11.51 -6.68
N SER A 81 9.50 10.90 -7.21
CA SER A 81 8.50 11.58 -8.06
C SER A 81 7.79 12.70 -7.30
N LEU A 82 7.46 12.49 -6.02
CA LEU A 82 6.90 13.55 -5.18
C LEU A 82 7.90 14.70 -4.96
N GLY A 83 9.16 14.37 -4.70
CA GLY A 83 10.22 15.38 -4.55
C GLY A 83 10.40 16.21 -5.82
N LEU A 84 10.40 15.57 -6.99
CA LEU A 84 10.46 16.24 -8.29
C LEU A 84 9.22 17.11 -8.55
N LEU A 85 8.03 16.63 -8.17
CA LEU A 85 6.79 17.41 -8.28
C LEU A 85 6.87 18.69 -7.42
N ILE A 86 7.35 18.58 -6.18
CA ILE A 86 7.54 19.73 -5.29
C ILE A 86 8.57 20.72 -5.90
N ALA A 87 9.69 20.22 -6.43
CA ALA A 87 10.72 21.05 -7.05
C ALA A 87 10.24 21.75 -8.34
N ALA A 88 9.30 21.15 -9.08
CA ALA A 88 8.72 21.72 -10.30
C ALA A 88 7.79 22.93 -10.04
N ILE A 89 7.28 23.09 -8.80
CA ILE A 89 6.35 24.18 -8.45
C ILE A 89 6.96 25.56 -8.65
N PRO A 90 8.09 25.90 -8.04
CA PRO A 90 8.72 27.23 -8.20
C PRO A 90 9.34 27.40 -9.60
N ALA A 91 9.71 26.31 -10.26
CA ALA A 91 10.32 26.34 -11.58
C ALA A 91 9.33 26.59 -12.73
N HIS A 92 8.01 26.47 -12.48
CA HIS A 92 6.94 26.62 -13.49
C HIS A 92 7.17 25.77 -14.75
N THR A 93 7.82 24.62 -14.60
CA THR A 93 8.24 23.76 -15.72
C THR A 93 7.11 22.94 -16.30
N GLU A 94 6.04 22.72 -15.53
CA GLU A 94 4.92 21.88 -15.93
C GLU A 94 3.59 22.64 -15.98
N PRO A 95 2.71 22.34 -16.96
CA PRO A 95 1.37 22.91 -16.98
C PRO A 95 0.56 22.55 -15.72
N PRO A 96 -0.32 23.43 -15.22
CA PRO A 96 -1.11 23.18 -14.01
C PRO A 96 -1.92 21.88 -14.07
N GLN A 97 -2.47 21.51 -15.22
CA GLN A 97 -3.22 20.26 -15.42
C GLN A 97 -2.37 19.01 -15.23
N GLU A 98 -1.13 19.02 -15.73
CA GLU A 98 -0.19 17.93 -15.59
C GLU A 98 0.26 17.76 -14.12
N MET A 99 0.46 18.88 -13.42
CA MET A 99 0.77 18.83 -11.98
C MET A 99 -0.39 18.29 -11.17
N LEU A 100 -1.63 18.70 -11.46
CA LEU A 100 -2.84 18.19 -10.80
C LEU A 100 -3.00 16.68 -11.02
N ARG A 101 -2.87 16.22 -12.25
CA ARG A 101 -2.93 14.79 -12.61
C ARG A 101 -1.83 13.99 -11.90
N SER A 102 -0.61 14.53 -11.86
CA SER A 102 0.53 13.88 -11.21
C SER A 102 0.35 13.78 -9.71
N ALA A 103 -0.13 14.83 -9.05
CA ALA A 103 -0.39 14.80 -7.61
C ALA A 103 -1.52 13.80 -7.27
N ALA A 104 -2.57 13.72 -8.08
CA ALA A 104 -3.63 12.71 -7.92
C ALA A 104 -3.08 11.28 -8.09
N ALA A 105 -2.26 11.04 -9.11
CA ALA A 105 -1.62 9.74 -9.34
C ALA A 105 -0.70 9.35 -8.18
N LEU A 106 0.11 10.29 -7.65
CA LEU A 106 0.99 10.06 -6.51
C LEU A 106 0.20 9.84 -5.21
N TRP A 107 -0.94 10.51 -5.03
CA TRP A 107 -1.81 10.28 -3.88
C TRP A 107 -2.39 8.85 -3.89
N ILE A 108 -2.88 8.37 -5.04
CA ILE A 108 -3.35 6.99 -5.18
C ILE A 108 -2.19 6.01 -4.97
N THR A 109 -1.02 6.30 -5.54
CA THR A 109 0.20 5.49 -5.35
C THR A 109 0.57 5.37 -3.88
N ASN A 110 0.49 6.46 -3.11
CA ASN A 110 0.72 6.47 -1.67
C ASN A 110 -0.19 5.45 -0.94
N ILE A 111 -1.48 5.44 -1.25
CA ILE A 111 -2.43 4.47 -0.66
C ILE A 111 -2.01 3.04 -0.96
N LEU A 112 -1.73 2.72 -2.22
CA LEU A 112 -1.41 1.35 -2.66
C LEU A 112 -0.07 0.85 -2.09
N VAL A 113 0.93 1.72 -2.04
CA VAL A 113 2.25 1.42 -1.48
C VAL A 113 2.16 1.14 0.01
N PHE A 114 1.50 2.01 0.79
CA PHE A 114 1.39 1.83 2.23
C PHE A 114 0.47 0.67 2.62
N ALA A 115 -0.60 0.41 1.86
CA ALA A 115 -1.39 -0.82 2.01
C ALA A 115 -0.51 -2.07 1.86
N SER A 116 0.41 -2.06 0.88
CA SER A 116 1.36 -3.17 0.65
C SER A 116 2.34 -3.31 1.82
N TRP A 117 2.85 -2.21 2.37
CA TRP A 117 3.70 -2.22 3.56
C TRP A 117 2.96 -2.76 4.79
N TYR A 118 1.77 -2.24 5.10
CA TYR A 118 0.98 -2.70 6.25
C TYR A 118 0.70 -4.20 6.15
N TRP A 119 0.22 -4.65 5.01
CA TRP A 119 -0.09 -6.07 4.77
C TRP A 119 1.12 -6.99 4.92
N ARG A 120 2.32 -6.54 4.50
CA ARG A 120 3.55 -7.33 4.56
C ARG A 120 4.22 -7.32 5.93
N LEU A 121 4.13 -6.22 6.67
CA LEU A 121 4.83 -6.08 7.95
C LEU A 121 3.99 -6.61 9.13
N ASP A 122 2.66 -6.49 9.04
CA ASP A 122 1.79 -6.85 10.15
C ASP A 122 1.82 -8.34 10.47
N ALA A 123 1.96 -8.67 11.76
CA ALA A 123 2.01 -10.03 12.30
C ALA A 123 3.02 -10.98 11.60
N GLY A 124 4.12 -10.43 11.05
CA GLY A 124 5.13 -11.20 10.31
C GLY A 124 4.79 -11.49 8.85
N GLY A 125 3.69 -10.88 8.35
CA GLY A 125 3.25 -10.96 6.96
C GLY A 125 2.29 -12.10 6.67
N PRO A 126 1.81 -12.20 5.41
CA PRO A 126 0.71 -13.09 5.05
C PRO A 126 1.00 -14.58 5.33
N PHE A 127 2.23 -15.06 5.10
CA PHE A 127 2.59 -16.45 5.42
C PHE A 127 2.51 -16.75 6.91
N ALA A 128 3.02 -15.84 7.75
CA ALA A 128 2.99 -16.01 9.19
C ALA A 128 1.55 -15.95 9.74
N ARG A 129 0.68 -15.14 9.14
CA ARG A 129 -0.73 -15.07 9.52
C ARG A 129 -1.50 -16.33 9.13
N GLU A 130 -1.28 -16.86 7.91
CA GLU A 130 -1.92 -18.09 7.43
C GLU A 130 -1.53 -19.33 8.25
N SER A 131 -0.34 -19.34 8.85
CA SER A 131 0.12 -20.47 9.68
C SER A 131 -0.43 -20.47 11.10
N ARG A 132 -1.13 -19.40 11.52
CA ARG A 132 -1.71 -19.25 12.86
C ARG A 132 -3.22 -19.43 12.83
N SER A 133 -3.77 -20.04 13.88
CA SER A 133 -5.22 -20.19 14.03
C SER A 133 -5.93 -18.91 14.45
N VAL A 134 -5.21 -17.95 15.04
CA VAL A 134 -5.73 -16.68 15.54
C VAL A 134 -4.73 -15.57 15.26
N HIS A 135 -5.22 -14.41 14.84
CA HIS A 135 -4.41 -13.21 14.64
C HIS A 135 -4.21 -12.46 15.97
N THR A 136 -3.12 -12.75 16.69
CA THR A 136 -2.88 -12.22 18.05
C THR A 136 -1.78 -11.16 18.14
N ASP A 137 -0.82 -11.14 17.21
CA ASP A 137 0.41 -10.33 17.31
C ASP A 137 0.44 -9.19 16.29
N GLY A 138 -0.73 -8.69 15.86
CA GLY A 138 -0.84 -7.60 14.89
C GLY A 138 -0.43 -6.25 15.45
N ALA A 139 0.12 -5.41 14.59
CA ALA A 139 0.38 -4.00 14.88
C ALA A 139 -0.87 -3.13 14.77
N PHE A 140 -1.92 -3.65 14.12
CA PHE A 140 -3.20 -3.00 13.89
C PHE A 140 -4.33 -3.79 14.55
N LEU A 141 -5.21 -3.11 15.27
CA LEU A 141 -6.39 -3.72 15.90
C LEU A 141 -7.60 -3.45 15.02
N PHE A 142 -7.94 -4.41 14.17
CA PHE A 142 -9.13 -4.30 13.33
C PHE A 142 -10.42 -4.48 14.15
N PRO A 143 -11.53 -3.83 13.78
CA PRO A 143 -12.79 -3.92 14.53
C PRO A 143 -13.26 -5.36 14.77
N GLN A 144 -13.08 -6.26 13.79
CA GLN A 144 -13.45 -7.68 13.89
C GLN A 144 -12.69 -8.43 14.98
N MET A 145 -11.49 -7.95 15.35
CA MET A 145 -10.71 -8.56 16.45
C MET A 145 -11.33 -8.29 17.82
N ALA A 146 -12.02 -7.15 17.98
CA ALA A 146 -12.63 -6.72 19.22
C ALA A 146 -14.01 -7.35 19.47
N LEU A 147 -14.59 -8.03 18.48
CA LEU A 147 -15.88 -8.70 18.61
C LEU A 147 -15.77 -9.96 19.50
N ASP A 148 -16.78 -10.19 20.31
CA ASP A 148 -16.91 -11.43 21.07
C ASP A 148 -17.24 -12.63 20.15
N GLN A 149 -17.04 -13.85 20.65
CA GLN A 149 -17.18 -15.07 19.86
C GLN A 149 -18.63 -15.30 19.38
N GLN A 150 -19.63 -14.86 20.15
CA GLN A 150 -21.03 -15.03 19.76
C GLN A 150 -21.34 -14.10 18.59
N THR A 151 -20.96 -12.83 18.67
CA THR A 151 -21.16 -11.86 17.59
C THR A 151 -20.42 -12.30 16.31
N LYS A 152 -19.18 -12.82 16.42
CA LYS A 152 -18.46 -13.37 15.28
C LYS A 152 -19.21 -14.50 14.58
N ARG A 153 -19.86 -15.41 15.35
CA ARG A 153 -20.69 -16.50 14.81
C ARG A 153 -21.90 -15.96 14.07
N GLU A 154 -22.61 -15.04 14.71
CA GLU A 154 -23.82 -14.44 14.13
C GLU A 154 -23.54 -13.69 12.83
N MET A 155 -22.33 -13.09 12.69
CA MET A 155 -21.88 -12.38 11.50
C MET A 155 -21.18 -13.28 10.47
N GLY A 156 -20.90 -14.56 10.79
CA GLY A 156 -20.15 -15.47 9.92
C GLY A 156 -18.65 -15.15 9.84
N GLU A 157 -18.11 -14.41 10.83
CA GLU A 157 -16.73 -13.90 10.87
C GLU A 157 -15.83 -14.70 11.83
N GLU A 158 -16.19 -15.95 12.14
CA GLU A 158 -15.46 -16.81 13.10
C GLU A 158 -13.99 -17.04 12.70
N LEU A 159 -13.75 -17.18 11.38
CA LEU A 159 -12.45 -17.45 10.79
C LEU A 159 -11.82 -16.20 10.15
N TRP A 160 -12.34 -15.01 10.48
CA TRP A 160 -11.83 -13.78 9.88
C TRP A 160 -10.35 -13.54 10.22
N ASN A 161 -9.59 -13.23 9.20
CA ASN A 161 -8.21 -12.77 9.29
C ASN A 161 -8.02 -11.56 8.34
N PRO A 162 -7.22 -10.54 8.72
CA PRO A 162 -7.08 -9.35 7.91
C PRO A 162 -6.44 -9.66 6.55
N GLY A 163 -7.20 -9.44 5.48
CA GLY A 163 -6.77 -9.55 4.09
C GLY A 163 -6.16 -8.26 3.55
N PHE A 164 -5.65 -8.28 2.31
CA PHE A 164 -5.09 -7.08 1.68
C PHE A 164 -6.07 -5.90 1.64
N ILE A 165 -7.35 -6.17 1.46
CA ILE A 165 -8.39 -5.12 1.39
C ILE A 165 -8.55 -4.38 2.72
N ASP A 166 -8.39 -5.05 3.85
CA ASP A 166 -8.45 -4.40 5.17
C ASP A 166 -7.29 -3.40 5.35
N TYR A 167 -6.10 -3.77 4.90
CA TYR A 167 -4.95 -2.85 4.91
C TYR A 167 -5.06 -1.75 3.85
N LEU A 168 -5.70 -2.03 2.72
CA LEU A 168 -6.01 -1.00 1.71
C LEU A 168 -7.00 0.02 2.27
N PHE A 169 -8.03 -0.42 2.97
CA PHE A 169 -8.99 0.45 3.65
C PHE A 169 -8.31 1.30 4.73
N LEU A 170 -7.46 0.69 5.55
CA LEU A 170 -6.65 1.40 6.54
C LEU A 170 -5.77 2.49 5.89
N ALA A 171 -5.06 2.16 4.81
CA ALA A 171 -4.21 3.10 4.08
C ALA A 171 -5.04 4.21 3.40
N PHE A 172 -6.22 3.89 2.87
CA PHE A 172 -7.15 4.86 2.31
C PHE A 172 -7.62 5.85 3.38
N ASN A 173 -8.08 5.37 4.54
CA ASN A 173 -8.51 6.23 5.65
C ASN A 173 -7.37 7.10 6.17
N THR A 174 -6.17 6.54 6.31
CA THR A 174 -4.98 7.31 6.67
C THR A 174 -4.68 8.44 5.68
N SER A 175 -4.90 8.20 4.39
CA SER A 175 -4.65 9.19 3.34
C SER A 175 -5.75 10.25 3.20
N THR A 176 -6.99 9.94 3.56
CA THR A 176 -8.15 10.84 3.44
C THR A 176 -8.40 11.64 4.72
N ALA A 177 -8.38 10.96 5.86
CA ALA A 177 -8.62 11.57 7.18
C ALA A 177 -7.32 11.96 7.92
N PHE A 178 -6.15 11.69 7.34
CA PHE A 178 -4.83 11.81 7.96
C PHE A 178 -4.72 11.06 9.30
N SER A 179 -5.52 10.00 9.44
CA SER A 179 -5.66 9.20 10.64
C SER A 179 -6.10 7.77 10.26
N PRO A 180 -5.68 6.73 10.99
CA PRO A 180 -6.14 5.36 10.79
C PRO A 180 -7.61 5.10 11.17
N THR A 181 -8.33 6.13 11.62
CA THR A 181 -9.75 6.15 12.01
C THR A 181 -10.16 4.98 12.93
N ASP A 182 -10.77 3.92 12.39
CA ASP A 182 -11.41 2.84 13.15
C ASP A 182 -10.46 1.70 13.53
N THR A 183 -9.17 1.79 13.14
CA THR A 183 -8.18 0.75 13.37
C THR A 183 -7.05 1.27 14.25
N PRO A 184 -7.11 1.08 15.59
CA PRO A 184 -6.03 1.47 16.49
C PRO A 184 -4.68 0.88 16.11
N VAL A 185 -3.65 1.73 16.10
CA VAL A 185 -2.27 1.34 15.80
C VAL A 185 -1.53 1.04 17.11
N LEU A 186 -1.13 -0.20 17.32
CA LEU A 186 -0.59 -0.66 18.58
C LEU A 186 0.94 -0.52 18.65
N SER A 187 1.66 -0.89 17.59
CA SER A 187 3.12 -0.92 17.61
C SER A 187 3.76 0.43 17.26
N ARG A 188 4.96 0.68 17.80
CA ARG A 188 5.72 1.93 17.57
C ARG A 188 6.11 2.09 16.10
N TRP A 189 6.58 1.02 15.45
CA TRP A 189 6.98 1.06 14.04
C TRP A 189 5.80 1.38 13.11
N ALA A 190 4.63 0.80 13.41
CA ALA A 190 3.42 1.05 12.61
C ALA A 190 2.94 2.50 12.77
N LYS A 191 3.02 3.07 14.00
CA LYS A 191 2.73 4.49 14.23
C LYS A 191 3.61 5.41 13.39
N LEU A 192 4.92 5.14 13.34
CA LEU A 192 5.84 5.91 12.50
C LEU A 192 5.48 5.79 11.01
N LEU A 193 5.16 4.58 10.55
CA LEU A 193 4.81 4.34 9.16
C LEU A 193 3.51 5.05 8.76
N VAL A 194 2.49 5.02 9.65
CA VAL A 194 1.23 5.75 9.48
C VAL A 194 1.46 7.27 9.45
N MET A 195 2.33 7.80 10.32
CA MET A 195 2.69 9.21 10.31
C MET A 195 3.37 9.63 9.00
N VAL A 196 4.30 8.81 8.48
CA VAL A 196 4.96 9.06 7.19
C VAL A 196 3.94 9.05 6.05
N GLN A 197 3.05 8.07 6.01
CA GLN A 197 1.97 8.00 5.01
C GLN A 197 1.08 9.26 5.06
N ALA A 198 0.64 9.65 6.26
CA ALA A 198 -0.21 10.81 6.45
C ALA A 198 0.47 12.11 6.00
N LEU A 199 1.78 12.29 6.29
CA LEU A 199 2.55 13.45 5.83
C LEU A 199 2.68 13.50 4.31
N ILE A 200 2.97 12.36 3.65
CA ILE A 200 3.02 12.28 2.19
C ILE A 200 1.65 12.61 1.60
N SER A 201 0.57 12.05 2.17
CA SER A 201 -0.80 12.32 1.73
C SER A 201 -1.17 13.78 1.90
N PHE A 202 -0.91 14.36 3.07
CA PHE A 202 -1.17 15.78 3.34
C PHE A 202 -0.43 16.68 2.33
N THR A 203 0.85 16.39 2.07
CA THR A 203 1.65 17.14 1.09
C THR A 203 1.03 17.06 -0.31
N THR A 204 0.67 15.87 -0.77
CA THR A 204 0.06 15.70 -2.11
C THR A 204 -1.30 16.38 -2.22
N VAL A 205 -2.14 16.29 -1.18
CA VAL A 205 -3.46 16.96 -1.16
C VAL A 205 -3.32 18.48 -1.08
N ALA A 206 -2.36 19.00 -0.30
CA ALA A 206 -2.05 20.42 -0.26
C ALA A 206 -1.61 20.97 -1.62
N LEU A 207 -0.78 20.19 -2.35
CA LEU A 207 -0.38 20.54 -3.71
C LEU A 207 -1.56 20.52 -4.69
N LEU A 208 -2.46 19.53 -4.57
CA LEU A 208 -3.70 19.46 -5.35
C LEU A 208 -4.56 20.69 -5.11
N ALA A 209 -4.80 21.06 -3.84
CA ALA A 209 -5.61 22.22 -3.47
C ALA A 209 -4.99 23.54 -3.97
N ALA A 210 -3.68 23.73 -3.75
CA ALA A 210 -2.97 24.94 -4.20
C ALA A 210 -3.05 25.14 -5.72
N ARG A 211 -3.03 24.04 -6.50
CA ARG A 211 -3.13 24.13 -7.97
C ARG A 211 -4.56 24.25 -8.47
N ALA A 212 -5.53 23.65 -7.79
CA ALA A 212 -6.95 23.83 -8.13
C ALA A 212 -7.39 25.28 -8.02
N VAL A 213 -6.94 26.03 -7.00
CA VAL A 213 -7.23 27.45 -6.83
C VAL A 213 -6.65 28.32 -7.95
N ASN A 214 -5.48 27.96 -8.48
CA ASN A 214 -4.87 28.71 -9.60
C ASN A 214 -5.48 28.36 -10.98
N PHE A 215 -6.46 27.48 -11.02
CA PHE A 215 -7.18 27.07 -12.24
C PHE A 215 -8.50 27.85 -12.43
N LEU A 216 -9.00 28.46 -11.36
CA LEU A 216 -10.19 29.32 -11.33
C LEU A 216 -9.79 30.79 -11.52
#